data_1b6ab34980bc08111805774c9af03f88
#
_entry.id   1b6ab34980bc08111805774c9af03f88
#
_cell.length_a   1.000
_cell.length_b   1.000
_cell.length_c   1.000
_cell.angle_alpha   90.00
_cell.angle_beta   90.00
_cell.angle_gamma   90.00
#
_symmetry.space_group_name_H-M   'P 1'
#
loop_
_entity.id
_entity.type
_entity.pdbx_description
1 polymer ?
#
loop_
_entity_poly.entity_id
_entity_poly.type
_entity_poly.pdbx_seq_one_letter_code
_entity_poly.pdbx_strand_id
1 'polypeptide(L)'
;MQGYAVYALWMRSLAWPLMWPKGTLLYASVWLLYVLGWGLMNGMLTSEFVRKTQLEADQIAARQIQQTLHPQKLDELPGYEVETLYEPFRDVGGDYFDLIELAGNRTLIAVADVSGKGMPAALLAANIQALVRSIANVEADPLALARQINKHLSRYTPSDRFATAVFIVLSRDSGELTYVNAGHNTPIVFCSGSATLLEATGMPLGLFSDAEYEARVAVIPRGGGLLVFTDGFTDSIQAEDPANRLRDALADGSGQTMSSLKSLVDPTQNEDDVTIVLVRRTGDSASGGVIA
;
A
#
# COMPACT_ATOMS: atom_id res chain seq x y z
N MET A 1 22.75 -32.33 -30.44
CA MET A 1 23.78 -33.20 -31.03
C MET A 1 25.19 -32.92 -30.53
N GLN A 2 25.58 -31.73 -30.09
CA GLN A 2 26.94 -31.46 -29.57
C GLN A 2 27.26 -32.14 -28.23
N GLY A 3 26.31 -32.39 -27.35
CA GLY A 3 26.55 -33.04 -26.05
C GLY A 3 26.95 -34.51 -26.14
N TYR A 4 26.46 -35.24 -27.15
CA TYR A 4 26.79 -36.64 -27.34
C TYR A 4 28.23 -36.84 -27.83
N ALA A 5 28.76 -35.92 -28.64
CA ALA A 5 30.14 -35.99 -29.14
C ALA A 5 31.16 -35.75 -28.00
N VAL A 6 30.88 -34.82 -27.10
CA VAL A 6 31.73 -34.54 -25.93
C VAL A 6 31.70 -35.73 -24.96
N TYR A 7 30.52 -36.30 -24.72
CA TYR A 7 30.35 -37.46 -23.86
C TYR A 7 31.10 -38.70 -24.43
N ALA A 8 31.01 -38.92 -25.74
CA ALA A 8 31.70 -40.06 -26.43
C ALA A 8 33.24 -39.89 -26.43
N LEU A 9 33.76 -38.70 -26.61
CA LEU A 9 35.19 -38.38 -26.48
C LEU A 9 35.69 -38.56 -25.04
N TRP A 10 34.90 -38.18 -24.09
CA TRP A 10 35.19 -38.28 -22.66
C TRP A 10 35.16 -39.72 -22.19
N MET A 11 34.19 -40.55 -22.65
CA MET A 11 34.14 -42.01 -22.41
C MET A 11 35.29 -42.76 -23.05
N ARG A 12 35.83 -42.31 -24.20
CA ARG A 12 37.05 -42.88 -24.81
C ARG A 12 38.31 -42.55 -24.00
N SER A 13 38.41 -41.40 -23.41
CA SER A 13 39.53 -41.02 -22.54
C SER A 13 39.54 -41.82 -21.22
N LEU A 14 38.38 -42.27 -20.76
CA LEU A 14 38.20 -43.14 -19.57
C LEU A 14 38.59 -44.61 -19.81
N ALA A 15 38.65 -45.07 -21.08
CA ALA A 15 39.08 -46.43 -21.41
C ALA A 15 40.61 -46.63 -21.35
N TRP A 16 41.40 -45.55 -21.36
CA TRP A 16 42.86 -45.56 -21.31
C TRP A 16 43.46 -46.13 -19.99
N PRO A 17 42.88 -45.95 -18.81
CA PRO A 17 43.50 -46.36 -17.55
C PRO A 17 43.30 -47.82 -17.15
N LEU A 18 42.57 -48.63 -17.92
CA LEU A 18 42.32 -50.04 -17.61
C LEU A 18 43.59 -50.93 -17.65
N MET A 19 44.72 -50.40 -18.12
CA MET A 19 45.98 -51.08 -18.14
C MET A 19 46.86 -50.94 -16.88
N TRP A 20 46.43 -50.15 -15.87
CA TRP A 20 47.24 -49.92 -14.67
C TRP A 20 46.42 -50.11 -13.39
N PRO A 21 46.62 -51.22 -12.64
CA PRO A 21 45.79 -51.56 -11.45
C PRO A 21 45.89 -50.55 -10.32
N LYS A 22 46.96 -49.73 -10.24
CA LYS A 22 47.12 -48.67 -9.22
C LYS A 22 46.43 -47.36 -9.61
N GLY A 23 46.14 -47.14 -10.88
CA GLY A 23 45.44 -45.95 -11.39
C GLY A 23 43.91 -46.05 -11.28
N THR A 24 43.37 -47.26 -11.34
CA THR A 24 41.89 -47.45 -11.34
C THR A 24 41.21 -46.99 -10.07
N LEU A 25 41.81 -47.17 -8.92
CA LEU A 25 41.29 -46.70 -7.61
C LEU A 25 41.25 -45.15 -7.55
N LEU A 26 42.31 -44.48 -8.05
CA LEU A 26 42.37 -43.03 -8.08
C LEU A 26 41.29 -42.45 -9.01
N TYR A 27 41.12 -43.01 -10.20
CA TYR A 27 40.08 -42.58 -11.15
C TYR A 27 38.67 -42.85 -10.59
N ALA A 28 38.45 -43.98 -9.96
CA ALA A 28 37.17 -44.31 -9.33
C ALA A 28 36.83 -43.35 -8.18
N SER A 29 37.80 -42.97 -7.36
CA SER A 29 37.59 -41.98 -6.27
C SER A 29 37.33 -40.59 -6.81
N VAL A 30 38.03 -40.13 -7.83
CA VAL A 30 37.77 -38.83 -8.47
C VAL A 30 36.37 -38.80 -9.08
N TRP A 31 36.00 -39.87 -9.77
CA TRP A 31 34.67 -40.02 -10.35
C TRP A 31 33.56 -40.01 -9.30
N LEU A 32 33.75 -40.73 -8.19
CA LEU A 32 32.82 -40.76 -7.09
C LEU A 32 32.64 -39.34 -6.48
N LEU A 33 33.74 -38.62 -6.23
CA LEU A 33 33.71 -37.25 -5.74
C LEU A 33 33.01 -36.31 -6.73
N TYR A 34 33.24 -36.48 -8.04
CA TYR A 34 32.56 -35.71 -9.07
C TYR A 34 31.04 -35.94 -9.05
N VAL A 35 30.60 -37.22 -9.02
CA VAL A 35 29.18 -37.59 -8.99
C VAL A 35 28.51 -37.10 -7.71
N LEU A 36 29.18 -37.27 -6.57
CA LEU A 36 28.67 -36.72 -5.29
C LEU A 36 28.60 -35.21 -5.31
N GLY A 37 29.64 -34.52 -5.74
CA GLY A 37 29.65 -33.07 -5.86
C GLY A 37 28.57 -32.54 -6.81
N TRP A 38 28.41 -33.19 -7.97
CA TRP A 38 27.37 -32.86 -8.95
C TRP A 38 25.96 -33.13 -8.39
N GLY A 39 25.77 -34.24 -7.68
CA GLY A 39 24.51 -34.58 -7.01
C GLY A 39 24.15 -33.56 -5.90
N LEU A 40 25.12 -33.18 -5.07
CA LEU A 40 24.92 -32.17 -4.04
C LEU A 40 24.60 -30.80 -4.65
N MET A 41 25.33 -30.40 -5.68
CA MET A 41 25.09 -29.13 -6.39
C MET A 41 23.70 -29.09 -7.03
N ASN A 42 23.30 -30.16 -7.74
CA ASN A 42 21.94 -30.22 -8.31
C ASN A 42 20.85 -30.26 -7.23
N GLY A 43 21.08 -30.97 -6.14
CA GLY A 43 20.17 -30.98 -4.98
C GLY A 43 20.00 -29.58 -4.37
N MET A 44 21.09 -28.83 -4.20
CA MET A 44 21.04 -27.43 -3.75
C MET A 44 20.27 -26.54 -4.73
N LEU A 45 20.60 -26.59 -6.01
CA LEU A 45 19.96 -25.75 -7.03
C LEU A 45 18.46 -26.05 -7.16
N THR A 46 18.07 -27.33 -7.12
CA THR A 46 16.65 -27.72 -7.17
C THR A 46 15.90 -27.28 -5.92
N SER A 47 16.49 -27.42 -4.74
CA SER A 47 15.86 -26.98 -3.49
C SER A 47 15.68 -25.46 -3.44
N GLU A 48 16.66 -24.69 -3.89
CA GLU A 48 16.56 -23.22 -4.00
C GLU A 48 15.49 -22.82 -5.02
N PHE A 49 15.44 -23.49 -6.17
CA PHE A 49 14.43 -23.21 -7.19
C PHE A 49 13.02 -23.50 -6.67
N VAL A 50 12.80 -24.67 -6.05
CA VAL A 50 11.49 -25.02 -5.47
C VAL A 50 11.08 -24.03 -4.38
N ARG A 51 12.00 -23.66 -3.47
CA ARG A 51 11.75 -22.69 -2.43
C ARG A 51 11.37 -21.33 -3.01
N LYS A 52 12.08 -20.86 -4.03
CA LYS A 52 11.78 -19.59 -4.69
C LYS A 52 10.40 -19.61 -5.35
N THR A 53 10.06 -20.67 -6.07
CA THR A 53 8.75 -20.81 -6.72
C THR A 53 7.61 -20.87 -5.71
N GLN A 54 7.81 -21.52 -4.56
CA GLN A 54 6.81 -21.53 -3.48
C GLN A 54 6.60 -20.13 -2.89
N LEU A 55 7.69 -19.40 -2.59
CA LEU A 55 7.60 -18.03 -2.09
C LEU A 55 6.88 -17.10 -3.08
N GLU A 56 7.17 -17.21 -4.36
CA GLU A 56 6.47 -16.44 -5.42
C GLU A 56 4.97 -16.79 -5.47
N ALA A 57 4.61 -18.07 -5.34
CA ALA A 57 3.21 -18.49 -5.29
C ALA A 57 2.48 -17.95 -4.06
N ASP A 58 3.11 -17.99 -2.88
CA ASP A 58 2.55 -17.46 -1.64
C ASP A 58 2.37 -15.93 -1.73
N GLN A 59 3.31 -15.20 -2.34
CA GLN A 59 3.19 -13.76 -2.59
C GLN A 59 2.05 -13.43 -3.53
N ILE A 60 1.88 -14.17 -4.62
CA ILE A 60 0.76 -13.99 -5.56
C ILE A 60 -0.58 -14.22 -4.84
N ALA A 61 -0.69 -15.27 -4.02
CA ALA A 61 -1.89 -15.55 -3.26
C ALA A 61 -2.22 -14.42 -2.28
N ALA A 62 -1.22 -13.91 -1.57
CA ALA A 62 -1.38 -12.78 -0.65
C ALA A 62 -1.82 -11.50 -1.37
N ARG A 63 -1.22 -11.20 -2.54
CA ARG A 63 -1.63 -10.08 -3.40
C ARG A 63 -3.09 -10.18 -3.82
N GLN A 64 -3.54 -11.37 -4.24
CA GLN A 64 -4.93 -11.59 -4.61
C GLN A 64 -5.88 -11.34 -3.44
N ILE A 65 -5.54 -11.81 -2.23
CA ILE A 65 -6.33 -11.54 -1.03
C ILE A 65 -6.37 -10.03 -0.75
N GLN A 66 -5.22 -9.36 -0.74
CA GLN A 66 -5.15 -7.93 -0.47
C GLN A 66 -5.96 -7.10 -1.48
N GLN A 67 -5.90 -7.45 -2.77
CA GLN A 67 -6.73 -6.80 -3.80
C GLN A 67 -8.23 -6.92 -3.52
N THR A 68 -8.71 -7.99 -2.88
CA THR A 68 -10.12 -8.13 -2.49
C THR A 68 -10.48 -7.30 -1.26
N LEU A 69 -9.49 -6.89 -0.49
CA LEU A 69 -9.69 -6.05 0.70
C LEU A 69 -9.91 -4.58 0.34
N HIS A 70 -9.25 -4.07 -0.71
CA HIS A 70 -9.51 -2.71 -1.19
C HIS A 70 -10.91 -2.59 -1.81
N PRO A 71 -11.56 -1.43 -1.68
CA PRO A 71 -12.89 -1.23 -2.25
C PRO A 71 -12.86 -1.43 -3.78
N GLN A 72 -13.50 -2.51 -4.24
CA GLN A 72 -13.58 -2.88 -5.67
C GLN A 72 -14.48 -1.93 -6.46
N LYS A 73 -15.45 -1.33 -5.79
CA LYS A 73 -16.30 -0.25 -6.27
C LYS A 73 -16.41 0.78 -5.17
N LEU A 74 -16.10 2.00 -5.51
CA LEU A 74 -16.50 3.12 -4.70
C LEU A 74 -18.01 3.26 -4.91
N ASP A 75 -18.79 3.10 -3.85
CA ASP A 75 -20.22 3.37 -3.91
C ASP A 75 -20.39 4.81 -4.38
N GLU A 76 -21.38 5.04 -5.25
CA GLU A 76 -21.69 6.40 -5.71
C GLU A 76 -21.97 7.27 -4.49
N LEU A 77 -21.17 8.29 -4.30
CA LEU A 77 -21.31 9.24 -3.20
C LEU A 77 -22.17 10.40 -3.68
N PRO A 78 -23.51 10.42 -3.44
CA PRO A 78 -24.37 11.46 -3.96
C PRO A 78 -23.87 12.86 -3.60
N GLY A 79 -23.69 13.73 -4.59
CA GLY A 79 -23.15 15.08 -4.43
C GLY A 79 -21.63 15.16 -4.38
N TYR A 80 -20.93 14.06 -4.61
CA TYR A 80 -19.46 14.01 -4.63
C TYR A 80 -18.97 13.15 -5.77
N GLU A 81 -17.84 13.52 -6.34
CA GLU A 81 -17.06 12.67 -7.24
C GLU A 81 -15.85 12.15 -6.46
N VAL A 82 -15.63 10.85 -6.51
CA VAL A 82 -14.51 10.19 -5.82
C VAL A 82 -13.63 9.49 -6.83
N GLU A 83 -12.37 9.84 -6.81
CA GLU A 83 -11.33 9.18 -7.60
C GLU A 83 -10.26 8.62 -6.65
N THR A 84 -9.78 7.41 -6.91
CA THR A 84 -8.71 6.81 -6.12
C THR A 84 -7.60 6.27 -7.01
N LEU A 85 -6.39 6.32 -6.50
CA LEU A 85 -5.22 5.65 -7.05
C LEU A 85 -4.61 4.81 -5.95
N TYR A 86 -4.27 3.57 -6.27
CA TYR A 86 -3.47 2.69 -5.42
C TYR A 86 -2.46 1.95 -6.30
N GLU A 87 -1.21 2.21 -6.07
CA GLU A 87 -0.08 1.57 -6.77
C GLU A 87 0.90 1.03 -5.74
N PRO A 88 0.85 -0.28 -5.42
CA PRO A 88 1.78 -0.86 -4.48
C PRO A 88 3.18 -0.93 -5.10
N PHE A 89 4.19 -0.58 -4.32
CA PHE A 89 5.59 -0.64 -4.73
C PHE A 89 6.09 -2.08 -4.95
N ARG A 90 5.56 -3.03 -4.16
CA ARG A 90 5.86 -4.46 -4.25
C ARG A 90 4.61 -5.27 -4.57
N ASP A 91 4.73 -6.59 -4.48
CA ASP A 91 3.60 -7.50 -4.68
C ASP A 91 2.43 -7.24 -3.72
N VAL A 92 2.74 -6.77 -2.50
CA VAL A 92 1.79 -6.36 -1.46
C VAL A 92 2.26 -5.08 -0.79
N GLY A 93 1.32 -4.18 -0.48
CA GLY A 93 1.57 -2.88 0.12
C GLY A 93 1.17 -2.78 1.59
N GLY A 94 1.75 -1.79 2.29
CA GLY A 94 1.41 -1.39 3.65
C GLY A 94 0.25 -0.40 3.71
N ASP A 95 -0.09 0.21 2.60
CA ASP A 95 -1.16 1.20 2.51
C ASP A 95 -2.55 0.56 2.61
N TYR A 96 -3.43 1.25 3.31
CA TYR A 96 -4.84 0.95 3.41
C TYR A 96 -5.67 2.20 3.14
N PHE A 97 -6.74 2.07 2.36
CA PHE A 97 -7.78 3.09 2.25
C PHE A 97 -9.17 2.45 2.18
N ASP A 98 -10.16 3.17 2.68
CA ASP A 98 -11.55 2.75 2.61
C ASP A 98 -12.51 3.95 2.61
N LEU A 99 -13.66 3.75 1.98
CA LEU A 99 -14.79 4.66 2.03
C LEU A 99 -16.01 3.85 2.48
N ILE A 100 -16.49 4.13 3.68
CA ILE A 100 -17.56 3.36 4.32
C ILE A 100 -18.78 4.24 4.48
N GLU A 101 -19.89 3.83 3.88
CA GLU A 101 -21.15 4.52 4.10
C GLU A 101 -21.64 4.31 5.54
N LEU A 102 -22.05 5.41 6.17
CA LEU A 102 -22.52 5.45 7.54
C LEU A 102 -23.98 5.90 7.58
N ALA A 103 -24.68 5.57 8.66
CA ALA A 103 -26.02 6.08 8.89
C ALA A 103 -26.05 7.61 8.92
N GLY A 104 -27.19 8.23 8.53
CA GLY A 104 -27.40 9.68 8.60
C GLY A 104 -26.68 10.46 7.51
N ASN A 105 -26.61 9.92 6.29
CA ASN A 105 -25.99 10.57 5.13
C ASN A 105 -24.50 10.98 5.36
N ARG A 106 -23.76 10.12 6.05
CA ARG A 106 -22.35 10.30 6.37
C ARG A 106 -21.49 9.25 5.69
N THR A 107 -20.23 9.56 5.49
CA THR A 107 -19.23 8.64 4.94
C THR A 107 -17.95 8.72 5.76
N LEU A 108 -17.42 7.58 6.19
CA LEU A 108 -16.08 7.49 6.74
C LEU A 108 -15.09 7.31 5.59
N ILE A 109 -14.10 8.18 5.55
CA ILE A 109 -12.90 8.07 4.72
C ILE A 109 -11.77 7.71 5.66
N ALA A 110 -11.13 6.57 5.44
CA ALA A 110 -10.00 6.09 6.22
C ALA A 110 -8.82 5.87 5.29
N VAL A 111 -7.66 6.40 5.63
CA VAL A 111 -6.38 6.11 4.95
C VAL A 111 -5.35 5.84 6.03
N ALA A 112 -4.53 4.82 5.84
CA ALA A 112 -3.43 4.50 6.74
C ALA A 112 -2.24 3.97 5.95
N ASP A 113 -1.05 4.24 6.47
CA ASP A 113 0.20 3.70 6.00
C ASP A 113 0.92 3.01 7.16
N VAL A 114 1.37 1.78 6.92
CA VAL A 114 1.97 0.91 7.93
C VAL A 114 3.49 0.91 7.81
N SER A 115 4.17 1.16 8.92
CA SER A 115 5.63 1.14 8.99
C SER A 115 6.25 -0.17 8.49
N GLY A 116 7.22 -0.05 7.58
CA GLY A 116 7.91 -1.18 6.95
C GLY A 116 7.26 -1.59 5.63
N LYS A 117 7.77 -2.67 5.00
CA LYS A 117 7.39 -3.06 3.64
C LYS A 117 7.12 -4.57 3.52
N GLY A 118 6.34 -4.93 2.51
CA GLY A 118 6.05 -6.32 2.17
C GLY A 118 5.04 -7.00 3.09
N MET A 119 5.11 -8.33 3.19
CA MET A 119 4.10 -9.15 3.86
C MET A 119 3.75 -8.73 5.30
N PRO A 120 4.70 -8.37 6.19
CA PRO A 120 4.34 -7.94 7.54
C PRO A 120 3.52 -6.65 7.57
N ALA A 121 3.84 -5.68 6.71
CA ALA A 121 3.09 -4.43 6.58
C ALA A 121 1.68 -4.70 6.03
N ALA A 122 1.57 -5.52 4.98
CA ALA A 122 0.29 -5.90 4.38
C ALA A 122 -0.65 -6.62 5.36
N LEU A 123 -0.13 -7.49 6.22
CA LEU A 123 -0.92 -8.16 7.26
C LEU A 123 -1.42 -7.18 8.32
N LEU A 124 -0.61 -6.18 8.69
CA LEU A 124 -1.02 -5.16 9.64
C LEU A 124 -2.05 -4.21 9.00
N ALA A 125 -1.89 -3.84 7.73
CA ALA A 125 -2.89 -3.08 6.98
C ALA A 125 -4.25 -3.81 6.92
N ALA A 126 -4.25 -5.12 6.66
CA ALA A 126 -5.46 -5.95 6.70
C ALA A 126 -6.09 -6.01 8.11
N ASN A 127 -5.28 -6.04 9.16
CA ASN A 127 -5.77 -5.98 10.54
C ASN A 127 -6.43 -4.63 10.84
N ILE A 128 -5.79 -3.52 10.44
CA ILE A 128 -6.35 -2.16 10.58
C ILE A 128 -7.68 -2.06 9.83
N GLN A 129 -7.75 -2.56 8.60
CA GLN A 129 -8.99 -2.58 7.83
C GLN A 129 -10.12 -3.32 8.56
N ALA A 130 -9.85 -4.51 9.07
CA ALA A 130 -10.85 -5.29 9.80
C ALA A 130 -11.36 -4.53 11.06
N LEU A 131 -10.45 -3.87 11.77
CA LEU A 131 -10.80 -3.04 12.93
C LEU A 131 -11.64 -1.83 12.53
N VAL A 132 -11.22 -1.07 11.50
CA VAL A 132 -11.96 0.10 11.00
C VAL A 132 -13.38 -0.30 10.63
N ARG A 133 -13.56 -1.33 9.81
CA ARG A 133 -14.89 -1.78 9.39
C ARG A 133 -15.74 -2.30 10.55
N SER A 134 -15.14 -2.99 11.51
CA SER A 134 -15.85 -3.49 12.69
C SER A 134 -16.33 -2.36 13.60
N ILE A 135 -15.47 -1.37 13.86
CA ILE A 135 -15.78 -0.25 14.75
C ILE A 135 -16.76 0.73 14.08
N ALA A 136 -16.55 1.05 12.79
CA ALA A 136 -17.38 2.00 12.05
C ALA A 136 -18.87 1.57 12.00
N ASN A 137 -19.14 0.27 11.99
CA ASN A 137 -20.50 -0.27 12.03
C ASN A 137 -21.22 -0.01 13.38
N VAL A 138 -20.47 0.22 14.46
CA VAL A 138 -21.02 0.41 15.81
C VAL A 138 -20.96 1.87 16.21
N GLU A 139 -19.84 2.50 15.96
CA GLU A 139 -19.55 3.89 16.40
C GLU A 139 -18.77 4.63 15.30
N ALA A 140 -19.48 5.47 14.58
CA ALA A 140 -18.93 6.25 13.47
C ALA A 140 -18.31 7.57 13.99
N ASP A 141 -17.39 7.48 14.94
CA ASP A 141 -16.63 8.61 15.49
C ASP A 141 -15.13 8.43 15.22
N PRO A 142 -14.46 9.35 14.50
CA PRO A 142 -13.04 9.24 14.18
C PRO A 142 -12.14 9.21 15.43
N LEU A 143 -12.56 9.84 16.53
CA LEU A 143 -11.82 9.81 17.78
C LEU A 143 -11.89 8.44 18.46
N ALA A 144 -13.06 7.83 18.47
CA ALA A 144 -13.24 6.46 18.97
C ALA A 144 -12.45 5.46 18.14
N LEU A 145 -12.46 5.59 16.80
CA LEU A 145 -11.66 4.78 15.89
C LEU A 145 -10.17 4.85 16.24
N ALA A 146 -9.59 6.05 16.29
CA ALA A 146 -8.17 6.23 16.57
C ALA A 146 -7.77 5.62 17.93
N ARG A 147 -8.55 5.88 18.98
CA ARG A 147 -8.29 5.36 20.33
C ARG A 147 -8.37 3.84 20.42
N GLN A 148 -9.40 3.24 19.82
CA GLN A 148 -9.59 1.79 19.88
C GLN A 148 -8.54 1.04 19.05
N ILE A 149 -8.22 1.54 17.86
CA ILE A 149 -7.17 0.95 17.00
C ILE A 149 -5.80 1.11 17.65
N ASN A 150 -5.46 2.30 18.18
CA ASN A 150 -4.21 2.50 18.92
C ASN A 150 -4.06 1.52 20.08
N LYS A 151 -5.09 1.38 20.90
CA LYS A 151 -5.11 0.43 22.02
C LYS A 151 -4.91 -1.01 21.56
N HIS A 152 -5.49 -1.38 20.44
CA HIS A 152 -5.32 -2.72 19.87
C HIS A 152 -3.89 -2.92 19.37
N LEU A 153 -3.38 -2.02 18.53
CA LEU A 153 -2.06 -2.13 17.95
C LEU A 153 -0.96 -2.11 19.01
N SER A 154 -1.00 -1.18 19.95
CA SER A 154 0.00 -1.09 21.01
C SER A 154 0.04 -2.33 21.92
N ARG A 155 -1.04 -3.11 21.98
CA ARG A 155 -1.12 -4.33 22.79
C ARG A 155 -0.71 -5.59 22.04
N TYR A 156 -1.02 -5.68 20.75
CA TYR A 156 -0.93 -6.93 20.00
C TYR A 156 0.07 -6.89 18.83
N THR A 157 0.69 -5.74 18.59
CA THR A 157 1.69 -5.58 17.53
C THR A 157 3.08 -5.40 18.15
N PRO A 158 4.15 -5.91 17.52
CA PRO A 158 5.52 -5.64 17.97
C PRO A 158 5.79 -4.13 18.05
N SER A 159 6.60 -3.72 19.04
CA SER A 159 6.87 -2.31 19.35
C SER A 159 7.61 -1.53 18.25
N ASP A 160 8.19 -2.23 17.27
CA ASP A 160 8.83 -1.67 16.08
C ASP A 160 7.85 -1.47 14.91
N ARG A 161 6.56 -1.75 15.12
CA ARG A 161 5.51 -1.64 14.11
C ARG A 161 4.43 -0.68 14.57
N PHE A 162 4.14 0.30 13.74
CA PHE A 162 3.11 1.32 13.96
C PHE A 162 2.47 1.66 12.60
N ALA A 163 1.43 2.46 12.64
CA ALA A 163 0.81 2.98 11.43
C ALA A 163 0.48 4.46 11.58
N THR A 164 0.70 5.22 10.54
CA THR A 164 0.08 6.53 10.41
C THR A 164 -1.33 6.35 9.87
N ALA A 165 -2.29 7.16 10.30
CA ALA A 165 -3.66 7.05 9.80
C ALA A 165 -4.40 8.37 9.87
N VAL A 166 -5.35 8.55 8.97
CA VAL A 166 -6.36 9.61 9.07
C VAL A 166 -7.75 8.99 8.95
N PHE A 167 -8.62 9.38 9.86
CA PHE A 167 -10.03 9.01 9.89
C PHE A 167 -10.87 10.28 9.76
N ILE A 168 -11.71 10.34 8.73
CA ILE A 168 -12.51 11.52 8.39
C ILE A 168 -13.96 11.07 8.23
N VAL A 169 -14.86 11.62 9.01
CA VAL A 169 -16.30 11.45 8.83
C VAL A 169 -16.85 12.68 8.11
N LEU A 170 -17.28 12.46 6.87
CA LEU A 170 -17.89 13.48 6.01
C LEU A 170 -19.42 13.44 6.19
N SER A 171 -20.02 14.57 6.56
CA SER A 171 -21.44 14.83 6.45
C SER A 171 -21.77 15.29 5.02
N ARG A 172 -22.42 14.43 4.23
CA ARG A 172 -22.60 14.66 2.79
C ARG A 172 -23.44 15.90 2.47
N ASP A 173 -24.41 16.21 3.30
CA ASP A 173 -25.30 17.35 3.07
C ASP A 173 -24.58 18.69 3.28
N SER A 174 -23.88 18.84 4.38
CA SER A 174 -23.19 20.09 4.75
C SER A 174 -21.80 20.23 4.13
N GLY A 175 -21.11 19.09 3.86
CA GLY A 175 -19.69 19.04 3.52
C GLY A 175 -18.78 19.17 4.75
N GLU A 176 -19.33 19.14 5.94
CA GLU A 176 -18.58 19.17 7.17
C GLU A 176 -17.79 17.87 7.35
N LEU A 177 -16.55 18.03 7.78
CA LEU A 177 -15.63 16.95 8.11
C LEU A 177 -15.36 16.98 9.59
N THR A 178 -15.53 15.86 10.28
CA THR A 178 -14.89 15.63 11.58
C THR A 178 -13.73 14.66 11.35
N TYR A 179 -12.52 15.02 11.78
CA TYR A 179 -11.34 14.21 11.49
C TYR A 179 -10.40 14.02 12.68
N VAL A 180 -9.67 12.93 12.66
CA VAL A 180 -8.48 12.68 13.47
C VAL A 180 -7.35 12.29 12.52
N ASN A 181 -6.25 13.01 12.60
CA ASN A 181 -5.00 12.69 11.88
C ASN A 181 -3.98 12.15 12.89
N ALA A 182 -3.79 10.86 12.91
CA ALA A 182 -2.86 10.12 13.75
C ALA A 182 -1.47 10.05 13.10
N GLY A 183 -0.81 11.21 12.93
CA GLY A 183 0.54 11.32 12.38
C GLY A 183 0.66 10.98 10.90
N HIS A 184 -0.44 10.98 10.15
CA HIS A 184 -0.47 10.72 8.72
C HIS A 184 -0.10 11.97 7.92
N ASN A 185 0.32 11.79 6.66
CA ASN A 185 0.51 12.87 5.69
C ASN A 185 -0.71 13.79 5.72
N THR A 186 -0.43 15.08 5.79
CA THR A 186 -1.47 16.09 6.04
C THR A 186 -2.46 16.17 4.89
N PRO A 187 -3.73 15.75 5.05
CA PRO A 187 -4.74 15.91 4.01
C PRO A 187 -5.02 17.37 3.70
N ILE A 188 -5.49 17.64 2.50
CA ILE A 188 -5.70 19.00 2.00
C ILE A 188 -7.15 19.19 1.58
N VAL A 189 -7.86 20.09 2.24
CA VAL A 189 -9.14 20.60 1.76
C VAL A 189 -8.85 21.79 0.86
N PHE A 190 -9.38 21.77 -0.37
CA PHE A 190 -9.13 22.80 -1.35
C PHE A 190 -10.42 23.35 -1.96
N CYS A 191 -10.35 24.59 -2.40
CA CYS A 191 -11.35 25.25 -3.22
C CYS A 191 -10.61 26.30 -4.04
N SER A 192 -11.24 26.83 -5.08
CA SER A 192 -10.64 27.83 -5.98
C SER A 192 -9.94 28.95 -5.19
N GLY A 193 -8.63 29.07 -5.35
CA GLY A 193 -7.79 30.08 -4.67
C GLY A 193 -7.41 29.78 -3.22
N SER A 194 -7.77 28.63 -2.66
CA SER A 194 -7.47 28.29 -1.26
C SER A 194 -7.22 26.81 -1.05
N ALA A 195 -6.24 26.50 -0.21
CA ALA A 195 -5.98 25.13 0.26
C ALA A 195 -5.67 25.15 1.78
N THR A 196 -6.38 24.34 2.54
CA THR A 196 -6.29 24.23 4.00
C THR A 196 -5.79 22.85 4.38
N LEU A 197 -4.77 22.79 5.20
CA LEU A 197 -4.14 21.57 5.70
C LEU A 197 -4.92 21.02 6.91
N LEU A 198 -5.18 19.71 6.92
CA LEU A 198 -5.78 19.01 8.06
C LEU A 198 -4.65 18.45 8.94
N GLU A 199 -4.06 19.31 9.75
CA GLU A 199 -2.89 19.03 10.58
C GLU A 199 -3.06 17.79 11.46
N ALA A 200 -1.92 17.18 11.85
CA ALA A 200 -1.91 16.07 12.79
C ALA A 200 -2.56 16.43 14.12
N THR A 201 -3.36 15.52 14.66
CA THR A 201 -4.11 15.68 15.90
C THR A 201 -3.77 14.62 16.94
N GLY A 202 -2.75 13.81 16.67
CA GLY A 202 -2.23 12.77 17.55
C GLY A 202 -1.03 12.06 16.96
N MET A 203 -0.45 11.17 17.74
CA MET A 203 0.72 10.37 17.35
C MET A 203 0.30 9.18 16.47
N PRO A 204 1.24 8.57 15.70
CA PRO A 204 0.97 7.35 14.96
C PRO A 204 0.38 6.23 15.84
N LEU A 205 -0.52 5.45 15.25
CA LEU A 205 -1.22 4.35 15.91
C LEU A 205 -0.27 3.21 16.26
N GLY A 206 -0.35 2.72 17.48
CA GLY A 206 0.46 1.60 17.97
C GLY A 206 1.85 1.99 18.48
N LEU A 207 2.28 3.26 18.28
CA LEU A 207 3.61 3.72 18.71
C LEU A 207 3.67 3.91 20.24
N PHE A 208 2.61 4.51 20.83
CA PHE A 208 2.49 4.71 22.28
C PHE A 208 1.11 4.29 22.75
N SER A 209 1.06 3.49 23.83
CA SER A 209 -0.21 2.95 24.36
C SER A 209 -1.12 4.02 24.96
N ASP A 210 -0.52 5.11 25.44
CA ASP A 210 -1.15 6.25 26.09
C ASP A 210 -1.26 7.49 25.17
N ALA A 211 -1.12 7.29 23.84
CA ALA A 211 -1.26 8.36 22.87
C ALA A 211 -2.66 9.02 22.98
N GLU A 212 -2.66 10.33 23.04
CA GLU A 212 -3.87 11.14 23.02
C GLU A 212 -4.18 11.61 21.61
N TYR A 213 -5.46 11.69 21.28
CA TYR A 213 -5.98 12.13 19.98
C TYR A 213 -7.03 13.22 20.19
N GLU A 214 -7.07 14.16 19.27
CA GLU A 214 -8.06 15.24 19.23
C GLU A 214 -8.86 15.14 17.92
N ALA A 215 -10.18 15.31 18.01
CA ALA A 215 -11.02 15.47 16.83
C ALA A 215 -11.12 16.95 16.45
N ARG A 216 -10.94 17.25 15.16
CA ARG A 216 -11.10 18.60 14.61
C ARG A 216 -12.14 18.63 13.51
N VAL A 217 -12.61 19.81 13.19
CA VAL A 217 -13.66 20.04 12.19
C VAL A 217 -13.10 20.89 11.05
N ALA A 218 -13.49 20.55 9.84
CA ALA A 218 -13.25 21.32 8.62
C ALA A 218 -14.49 21.23 7.71
N VAL A 219 -14.48 21.92 6.59
CA VAL A 219 -15.61 21.88 5.63
C VAL A 219 -15.06 21.80 4.21
N ILE A 220 -15.57 20.88 3.40
CA ILE A 220 -15.37 20.90 1.96
C ILE A 220 -16.37 21.91 1.37
N PRO A 221 -15.91 23.03 0.84
CA PRO A 221 -16.79 24.00 0.18
C PRO A 221 -17.46 23.40 -1.07
N ARG A 222 -18.59 23.95 -1.48
CA ARG A 222 -19.20 23.57 -2.78
C ARG A 222 -18.24 23.91 -3.93
N GLY A 223 -18.03 22.98 -4.83
CA GLY A 223 -17.04 23.10 -5.91
C GLY A 223 -15.58 22.94 -5.47
N GLY A 224 -15.36 22.64 -4.19
CA GLY A 224 -14.05 22.28 -3.66
C GLY A 224 -13.89 20.78 -3.48
N GLY A 225 -12.79 20.34 -2.82
CA GLY A 225 -12.52 18.93 -2.59
C GLY A 225 -11.62 18.69 -1.38
N LEU A 226 -11.38 17.41 -1.16
CA LEU A 226 -10.45 16.87 -0.18
C LEU A 226 -9.48 15.92 -0.91
N LEU A 227 -8.20 16.11 -0.66
CA LEU A 227 -7.15 15.20 -1.08
C LEU A 227 -6.54 14.54 0.15
N VAL A 228 -6.51 13.21 0.15
CA VAL A 228 -5.79 12.38 1.13
C VAL A 228 -4.78 11.53 0.37
N PHE A 229 -3.58 11.39 0.90
CA PHE A 229 -2.49 10.69 0.21
C PHE A 229 -1.47 10.13 1.19
N THR A 230 -0.72 9.10 0.78
CA THR A 230 0.40 8.54 1.52
C THR A 230 1.72 9.19 1.10
N ASP A 231 2.80 8.96 1.87
CA ASP A 231 4.11 9.57 1.63
C ASP A 231 4.72 9.16 0.28
N GLY A 232 4.50 7.93 -0.20
CA GLY A 232 4.97 7.52 -1.52
C GLY A 232 4.49 8.43 -2.66
N PHE A 233 3.34 9.10 -2.50
CA PHE A 233 2.92 10.12 -3.46
C PHE A 233 3.79 11.38 -3.37
N THR A 234 4.01 11.92 -2.18
CA THR A 234 4.85 13.13 -2.01
C THR A 234 6.31 12.87 -2.33
N ASP A 235 6.84 11.71 -1.97
CA ASP A 235 8.22 11.31 -2.22
C ASP A 235 8.51 11.15 -3.73
N SER A 236 7.48 10.83 -4.52
CA SER A 236 7.57 10.76 -5.97
C SER A 236 7.45 12.12 -6.69
N ILE A 237 7.16 13.21 -5.97
CA ILE A 237 7.07 14.55 -6.56
C ILE A 237 8.46 15.22 -6.58
N GLN A 238 8.94 15.56 -7.77
CA GLN A 238 10.20 16.32 -7.94
C GLN A 238 10.02 17.78 -7.53
N ALA A 239 10.24 18.08 -6.25
CA ALA A 239 10.26 19.44 -5.73
C ALA A 239 11.10 19.51 -4.45
N GLU A 240 11.67 20.69 -4.14
CA GLU A 240 12.32 20.92 -2.85
C GLU A 240 11.36 20.83 -1.67
N ASP A 241 10.10 21.21 -1.88
CA ASP A 241 8.99 21.09 -0.92
C ASP A 241 7.75 20.53 -1.64
N PRO A 242 7.60 19.18 -1.68
CA PRO A 242 6.47 18.53 -2.35
C PRO A 242 5.11 18.92 -1.78
N ALA A 243 5.01 19.11 -0.47
CA ALA A 243 3.75 19.46 0.20
C ALA A 243 3.27 20.86 -0.18
N ASN A 244 4.16 21.85 -0.23
CA ASN A 244 3.83 23.20 -0.67
C ASN A 244 3.50 23.22 -2.17
N ARG A 245 4.25 22.50 -3.01
CA ARG A 245 3.93 22.39 -4.44
C ARG A 245 2.54 21.81 -4.67
N LEU A 246 2.20 20.75 -3.95
CA LEU A 246 0.87 20.13 -4.04
C LEU A 246 -0.23 21.08 -3.56
N ARG A 247 -0.04 21.75 -2.44
CA ARG A 247 -0.96 22.75 -1.93
C ARG A 247 -1.21 23.88 -2.96
N ASP A 248 -0.14 24.39 -3.57
CA ASP A 248 -0.24 25.48 -4.52
C ASP A 248 -0.94 25.04 -5.82
N ALA A 249 -0.66 23.81 -6.31
CA ALA A 249 -1.34 23.21 -7.45
C ALA A 249 -2.85 22.98 -7.19
N LEU A 250 -3.23 22.63 -5.96
CA LEU A 250 -4.63 22.51 -5.58
C LEU A 250 -5.31 23.87 -5.47
N ALA A 251 -4.61 24.87 -4.95
CA ALA A 251 -5.15 26.22 -4.81
C ALA A 251 -5.36 26.92 -6.18
N ASP A 252 -4.44 26.78 -7.12
CA ASP A 252 -4.54 27.39 -8.45
C ASP A 252 -5.43 26.60 -9.43
N GLY A 253 -5.88 25.41 -9.04
CA GLY A 253 -6.74 24.53 -9.83
C GLY A 253 -6.00 23.54 -10.74
N SER A 254 -4.69 23.63 -10.86
CA SER A 254 -3.90 22.73 -11.72
C SER A 254 -3.80 21.30 -11.20
N GLY A 255 -3.96 21.10 -9.86
CA GLY A 255 -3.90 19.81 -9.18
C GLY A 255 -5.25 19.19 -8.82
N GLN A 256 -6.37 19.73 -9.32
CA GLN A 256 -7.71 19.33 -8.85
C GLN A 256 -8.31 18.10 -9.56
N THR A 257 -7.55 17.41 -10.40
CA THR A 257 -7.99 16.18 -11.06
C THR A 257 -6.97 15.07 -10.84
N MET A 258 -7.41 13.82 -10.83
CA MET A 258 -6.50 12.66 -10.69
C MET A 258 -5.45 12.65 -11.81
N SER A 259 -5.80 13.05 -13.03
CA SER A 259 -4.84 13.12 -14.13
C SER A 259 -3.75 14.18 -13.92
N SER A 260 -4.10 15.33 -13.35
CA SER A 260 -3.12 16.38 -13.02
C SER A 260 -2.24 15.96 -11.84
N LEU A 261 -2.80 15.31 -10.81
CA LEU A 261 -2.01 14.76 -9.70
C LEU A 261 -1.02 13.71 -10.18
N LYS A 262 -1.44 12.78 -11.05
CA LYS A 262 -0.54 11.79 -11.67
C LYS A 262 0.58 12.42 -12.48
N SER A 263 0.36 13.56 -13.09
CA SER A 263 1.39 14.27 -13.86
C SER A 263 2.49 14.90 -12.98
N LEU A 264 2.29 15.00 -11.66
CA LEU A 264 3.31 15.46 -10.71
C LEU A 264 4.26 14.35 -10.28
N VAL A 265 3.86 13.08 -10.47
CA VAL A 265 4.63 11.90 -10.06
C VAL A 265 5.71 11.59 -11.08
N ASP A 266 6.93 11.36 -10.62
CA ASP A 266 7.98 10.72 -11.41
C ASP A 266 7.97 9.20 -11.13
N PRO A 267 7.52 8.37 -12.09
CA PRO A 267 7.42 6.92 -11.88
C PRO A 267 8.78 6.26 -11.68
N THR A 268 9.90 6.94 -11.94
CA THR A 268 11.26 6.41 -11.73
C THR A 268 11.76 6.57 -10.30
N GLN A 269 11.10 7.39 -9.49
CA GLN A 269 11.48 7.68 -8.10
C GLN A 269 10.55 7.02 -7.07
N ASN A 270 9.60 6.22 -7.52
CA ASN A 270 8.69 5.54 -6.62
C ASN A 270 9.42 4.43 -5.86
N GLU A 271 9.64 4.63 -4.56
CA GLU A 271 10.26 3.68 -3.64
C GLU A 271 9.29 3.14 -2.59
N ASP A 272 8.03 3.63 -2.55
CA ASP A 272 6.99 3.20 -1.62
C ASP A 272 5.61 3.05 -2.26
N ASP A 273 4.64 2.52 -1.51
CA ASP A 273 3.26 2.40 -1.96
C ASP A 273 2.67 3.79 -2.18
N VAL A 274 1.94 3.98 -3.27
CA VAL A 274 1.27 5.26 -3.59
C VAL A 274 -0.22 5.10 -3.46
N THR A 275 -0.81 5.82 -2.53
CA THR A 275 -2.26 5.92 -2.36
C THR A 275 -2.71 7.37 -2.47
N ILE A 276 -3.75 7.60 -3.28
CA ILE A 276 -4.42 8.90 -3.41
C ILE A 276 -5.92 8.67 -3.34
N VAL A 277 -6.58 9.45 -2.49
CA VAL A 277 -8.05 9.55 -2.41
C VAL A 277 -8.43 11.00 -2.65
N LEU A 278 -9.07 11.26 -3.78
CA LEU A 278 -9.55 12.57 -4.18
C LEU A 278 -11.08 12.58 -4.11
N VAL A 279 -11.65 13.44 -3.27
CA VAL A 279 -13.08 13.63 -3.08
C VAL A 279 -13.43 15.04 -3.48
N ARG A 280 -14.25 15.24 -4.51
CA ARG A 280 -14.69 16.55 -4.98
C ARG A 280 -16.18 16.73 -4.71
N ARG A 281 -16.54 17.80 -4.01
CA ARG A 281 -17.94 18.16 -3.79
C ARG A 281 -18.50 18.84 -5.03
N THR A 282 -19.47 18.21 -5.70
CA THR A 282 -20.10 18.78 -6.89
C THR A 282 -20.83 20.08 -6.50
N GLY A 283 -20.69 21.10 -7.34
CA GLY A 283 -21.57 22.27 -7.24
C GLY A 283 -23.01 21.84 -7.60
N ASP A 284 -24.01 22.57 -7.14
CA ASP A 284 -25.38 22.35 -7.60
C ASP A 284 -25.39 22.41 -9.14
N SER A 285 -25.41 21.24 -9.81
CA SER A 285 -25.95 21.23 -11.16
C SER A 285 -27.40 21.66 -10.98
N ALA A 286 -27.68 22.90 -11.41
CA ALA A 286 -29.04 23.41 -11.44
C ALA A 286 -29.92 22.31 -12.01
N SER A 287 -30.75 21.70 -11.18
CA SER A 287 -31.86 20.89 -11.65
C SER A 287 -32.65 21.79 -12.60
N GLY A 288 -32.34 21.66 -13.89
CA GLY A 288 -33.16 22.27 -14.94
C GLY A 288 -34.57 21.72 -14.79
N GLY A 289 -35.35 22.40 -13.99
CA GLY A 289 -36.77 22.20 -13.92
C GLY A 289 -37.30 22.50 -15.32
N VAL A 290 -37.58 21.44 -16.07
CA VAL A 290 -38.50 21.52 -17.21
C VAL A 290 -39.87 21.74 -16.56
N ILE A 291 -40.25 23.01 -16.47
CA ILE A 291 -41.66 23.37 -16.30
C ILE A 291 -42.24 23.27 -17.69
N ALA A 292 -43.05 22.28 -17.93
CA ALA A 292 -43.97 22.16 -19.04
C ALA A 292 -45.39 22.35 -18.53
#